data_9fb1c31ac199d04cb77a4ae728d11965
#
_entry.id   9fb1c31ac199d04cb77a4ae728d11965
#
_cell.length_a   1.000
_cell.length_b   1.000
_cell.length_c   1.000
_cell.angle_alpha   90.00
_cell.angle_beta   90.00
_cell.angle_gamma   90.00
#
_symmetry.space_group_name_H-M   'P 1'
#
loop_
_entity.id
_entity.type
_entity.pdbx_description
1 polymer ?
#
loop_
_entity_poly.entity_id
_entity_poly.type
_entity_poly.pdbx_seq_one_letter_code
_entity_poly.pdbx_strand_id
1 'polypeptide(L)'
;MREGRGRQRLLISALTVTAAGTDALSYLGLGHVFPANMTGNTVLLGLGAATGDWPAVSRSATALCAYVLAAVALGAAVPDRPGPHHIRAAFLVEVCLLVAAAVWWNLLAGRPTGAPRYGLIALAGTAMGMQSAIAARLRLPGVTTTYITGTWTGLSMGIGELLRRDRSRSPEGQIARSLVVTWYPAAAFATAAAYTAWHNLAALIPAMSVVLSGFIYRGRLGSSAS
;
A
#
# COMPACT_ATOMS: atom_id res chain seq x y z
N MET A 1 -2.62 -2.65 -27.48
CA MET A 1 -1.80 -1.72 -26.68
C MET A 1 -2.59 -0.77 -25.76
N ARG A 2 -3.77 -0.25 -26.12
CA ARG A 2 -4.59 0.65 -25.26
C ARG A 2 -5.18 -0.06 -24.04
N GLU A 3 -5.64 -1.29 -24.18
CA GLU A 3 -6.25 -2.09 -23.09
C GLU A 3 -5.27 -2.42 -21.95
N GLY A 4 -4.04 -2.77 -22.29
CA GLY A 4 -3.00 -3.05 -21.28
C GLY A 4 -2.64 -1.83 -20.41
N ARG A 5 -2.62 -0.64 -21.01
CA ARG A 5 -2.38 0.62 -20.30
C ARG A 5 -3.52 1.00 -19.35
N GLY A 6 -4.77 0.78 -19.77
CA GLY A 6 -5.94 1.00 -18.92
C GLY A 6 -5.90 0.10 -17.66
N ARG A 7 -5.64 -1.18 -17.83
CA ARG A 7 -5.52 -2.14 -16.71
C ARG A 7 -4.36 -1.80 -15.77
N GLN A 8 -3.21 -1.36 -16.31
CA GLN A 8 -2.09 -0.94 -15.47
C GLN A 8 -2.43 0.28 -14.62
N ARG A 9 -3.13 1.28 -15.17
CA ARG A 9 -3.59 2.46 -14.43
C ARG A 9 -4.58 2.08 -13.33
N LEU A 10 -5.53 1.17 -13.63
CA LEU A 10 -6.46 0.66 -12.63
C LEU A 10 -5.76 -0.10 -11.50
N LEU A 11 -4.76 -0.94 -11.82
CA LEU A 11 -3.97 -1.64 -10.83
C LEU A 11 -3.21 -0.66 -9.92
N ILE A 12 -2.55 0.35 -10.49
CA ILE A 12 -1.87 1.40 -9.74
C ILE A 12 -2.84 2.11 -8.79
N SER A 13 -4.01 2.53 -9.30
CA SER A 13 -5.01 3.21 -8.49
C SER A 13 -5.51 2.32 -7.35
N ALA A 14 -5.81 1.06 -7.60
CA ALA A 14 -6.28 0.14 -6.58
C ALA A 14 -5.21 -0.13 -5.50
N LEU A 15 -3.95 -0.37 -5.88
CA LEU A 15 -2.85 -0.53 -4.92
C LEU A 15 -2.61 0.74 -4.09
N THR A 16 -2.76 1.92 -4.70
CA THR A 16 -2.66 3.20 -4.00
C THR A 16 -3.78 3.38 -2.97
N VAL A 17 -5.02 3.03 -3.33
CA VAL A 17 -6.16 3.06 -2.41
C VAL A 17 -5.96 2.08 -1.26
N THR A 18 -5.44 0.88 -1.53
CA THR A 18 -5.11 -0.10 -0.50
C THR A 18 -4.08 0.46 0.49
N ALA A 19 -2.97 1.01 0.00
CA ALA A 19 -1.90 1.56 0.86
C ALA A 19 -2.39 2.75 1.70
N ALA A 20 -3.03 3.73 1.06
CA ALA A 20 -3.51 4.94 1.73
C ALA A 20 -4.63 4.65 2.73
N GLY A 21 -5.56 3.75 2.37
CA GLY A 21 -6.64 3.31 3.26
C GLY A 21 -6.09 2.55 4.47
N THR A 22 -5.10 1.68 4.27
CA THR A 22 -4.44 0.96 5.37
C THR A 22 -3.70 1.92 6.30
N ASP A 23 -2.99 2.91 5.75
CA ASP A 23 -2.28 3.92 6.55
C ASP A 23 -3.27 4.79 7.36
N ALA A 24 -4.34 5.28 6.72
CA ALA A 24 -5.34 6.12 7.38
C ALA A 24 -6.06 5.37 8.52
N LEU A 25 -6.49 4.11 8.26
CA LEU A 25 -7.12 3.26 9.26
C LEU A 25 -6.19 2.98 10.43
N SER A 26 -4.93 2.65 10.14
CA SER A 26 -3.94 2.32 11.16
C SER A 26 -3.54 3.54 11.99
N TYR A 27 -3.46 4.69 11.37
CA TYR A 27 -3.20 5.94 12.08
C TYR A 27 -4.31 6.25 13.07
N LEU A 28 -5.56 6.16 12.67
CA LEU A 28 -6.72 6.48 13.50
C LEU A 28 -7.02 5.40 14.54
N GLY A 29 -6.92 4.13 14.19
CA GLY A 29 -7.42 3.03 15.00
C GLY A 29 -6.35 2.15 15.65
N LEU A 30 -5.10 2.16 15.17
CA LEU A 30 -4.03 1.31 15.68
C LEU A 30 -2.95 2.09 16.47
N GLY A 31 -3.16 3.39 16.70
CA GLY A 31 -2.28 4.20 17.54
C GLY A 31 -1.14 4.89 16.76
N HIS A 32 -1.50 5.59 15.69
CA HIS A 32 -0.64 6.47 14.91
C HIS A 32 0.53 5.77 14.20
N VAL A 33 0.28 4.61 13.59
CA VAL A 33 1.26 3.89 12.76
C VAL A 33 0.87 3.91 11.29
N PHE A 34 1.85 3.75 10.42
CA PHE A 34 1.69 3.76 8.96
C PHE A 34 2.21 2.47 8.34
N PRO A 35 1.41 1.41 8.15
CA PRO A 35 1.89 0.14 7.60
C PRO A 35 2.48 0.23 6.19
N ALA A 36 2.10 1.24 5.38
CA ALA A 36 2.63 1.47 4.05
C ALA A 36 3.74 2.54 4.02
N ASN A 37 3.81 3.46 5.01
CA ASN A 37 4.79 4.55 5.05
C ASN A 37 5.87 4.29 6.11
N MET A 38 6.91 3.53 5.75
CA MET A 38 7.98 3.17 6.67
C MET A 38 8.83 4.36 7.13
N THR A 39 8.96 5.41 6.31
CA THR A 39 9.64 6.66 6.71
C THR A 39 8.92 7.29 7.91
N GLY A 40 7.60 7.35 7.88
CA GLY A 40 6.79 7.83 9.01
C GLY A 40 7.03 7.01 10.28
N ASN A 41 6.99 5.68 10.17
CA ASN A 41 7.25 4.80 11.33
C ASN A 41 8.67 4.94 11.87
N THR A 42 9.68 5.14 11.00
CA THR A 42 11.06 5.37 11.44
C THR A 42 11.17 6.66 12.27
N VAL A 43 10.49 7.72 11.84
CA VAL A 43 10.43 8.99 12.60
C VAL A 43 9.70 8.79 13.91
N LEU A 44 8.52 8.15 13.90
CA LEU A 44 7.71 7.90 15.10
C LEU A 44 8.46 7.03 16.12
N LEU A 45 9.26 6.06 15.67
CA LEU A 45 10.11 5.24 16.53
C LEU A 45 11.17 6.10 17.23
N GLY A 46 11.86 6.97 16.48
CA GLY A 46 12.86 7.90 17.04
C GLY A 46 12.26 8.90 18.03
N LEU A 47 11.11 9.50 17.67
CA LEU A 47 10.39 10.44 18.55
C LEU A 47 9.93 9.74 19.85
N GLY A 48 9.32 8.57 19.74
CA GLY A 48 8.85 7.80 20.91
C GLY A 48 10.01 7.43 21.85
N ALA A 49 11.16 7.02 21.29
CA ALA A 49 12.35 6.74 22.08
C ALA A 49 12.88 7.98 22.79
N ALA A 50 12.91 9.14 22.14
CA ALA A 50 13.38 10.39 22.72
C ALA A 50 12.46 10.94 23.83
N THR A 51 11.15 10.70 23.71
CA THR A 51 10.14 11.19 24.66
C THR A 51 9.73 10.17 25.72
N GLY A 52 10.26 8.94 25.64
CA GLY A 52 9.88 7.85 26.56
C GLY A 52 8.50 7.24 26.28
N ASP A 53 7.89 7.49 25.11
CA ASP A 53 6.64 6.83 24.70
C ASP A 53 6.91 5.43 24.13
N TRP A 54 7.21 4.49 25.04
CA TRP A 54 7.50 3.09 24.69
C TRP A 54 6.36 2.38 23.96
N PRO A 55 5.08 2.67 24.24
CA PRO A 55 3.97 2.19 23.39
C PRO A 55 4.06 2.65 21.94
N ALA A 56 4.46 3.89 21.64
CA ALA A 56 4.66 4.36 20.27
C ALA A 56 5.86 3.66 19.60
N VAL A 57 6.97 3.52 20.34
CA VAL A 57 8.15 2.76 19.90
C VAL A 57 7.77 1.34 19.50
N SER A 58 7.08 0.62 20.37
CA SER A 58 6.72 -0.79 20.12
C SER A 58 5.75 -0.95 18.96
N ARG A 59 4.77 -0.04 18.78
CA ARG A 59 3.88 -0.05 17.62
C ARG A 59 4.63 0.18 16.30
N SER A 60 5.49 1.21 16.27
CA SER A 60 6.28 1.53 15.07
C SER A 60 7.29 0.42 14.75
N ALA A 61 7.95 -0.14 15.76
CA ALA A 61 8.84 -1.28 15.58
C ALA A 61 8.09 -2.51 15.02
N THR A 62 6.89 -2.80 15.53
CA THR A 62 6.06 -3.91 15.01
C THR A 62 5.74 -3.71 13.54
N ALA A 63 5.33 -2.51 13.13
CA ALA A 63 5.04 -2.20 11.73
C ALA A 63 6.29 -2.34 10.84
N LEU A 64 7.43 -1.78 11.28
CA LEU A 64 8.70 -1.86 10.55
C LEU A 64 9.18 -3.32 10.41
N CYS A 65 9.21 -4.07 11.50
CA CYS A 65 9.65 -5.48 11.48
C CYS A 65 8.74 -6.33 10.57
N ALA A 66 7.42 -6.20 10.69
CA ALA A 66 6.47 -6.96 9.89
C ALA A 66 6.64 -6.66 8.38
N TYR A 67 6.77 -5.36 8.04
CA TYR A 67 7.00 -4.94 6.65
C TYR A 67 8.32 -5.47 6.09
N VAL A 68 9.43 -5.32 6.83
CA VAL A 68 10.75 -5.75 6.38
C VAL A 68 10.80 -7.27 6.22
N LEU A 69 10.29 -8.03 7.20
CA LEU A 69 10.25 -9.48 7.12
C LEU A 69 9.43 -9.98 5.92
N ALA A 70 8.29 -9.35 5.64
CA ALA A 70 7.47 -9.69 4.48
C ALA A 70 8.18 -9.38 3.16
N ALA A 71 8.84 -8.21 3.06
CA ALA A 71 9.60 -7.84 1.87
C ALA A 71 10.80 -8.78 1.63
N VAL A 72 11.51 -9.16 2.70
CA VAL A 72 12.61 -10.14 2.65
C VAL A 72 12.09 -11.51 2.23
N ALA A 73 11.01 -11.99 2.83
CA ALA A 73 10.42 -13.29 2.50
C ALA A 73 9.99 -13.36 1.03
N LEU A 74 9.34 -12.30 0.52
CA LEU A 74 8.95 -12.24 -0.89
C LEU A 74 10.18 -12.11 -1.79
N GLY A 75 11.17 -11.32 -1.40
CA GLY A 75 12.43 -11.19 -2.13
C GLY A 75 13.19 -12.52 -2.27
N ALA A 76 13.14 -13.36 -1.23
CA ALA A 76 13.74 -14.70 -1.23
C ALA A 76 12.92 -15.72 -2.04
N ALA A 77 11.57 -15.64 -1.97
CA ALA A 77 10.67 -16.61 -2.59
C ALA A 77 10.38 -16.34 -4.08
N VAL A 78 10.48 -15.07 -4.51
CA VAL A 78 10.07 -14.63 -5.85
C VAL A 78 11.29 -14.14 -6.65
N PRO A 79 11.61 -14.76 -7.79
CA PRO A 79 12.76 -14.39 -8.62
C PRO A 79 12.63 -12.97 -9.18
N ASP A 80 13.76 -12.38 -9.65
CA ASP A 80 13.80 -11.02 -10.22
C ASP A 80 12.93 -10.84 -11.46
N ARG A 81 12.69 -11.92 -12.20
CA ARG A 81 11.76 -11.98 -13.33
C ARG A 81 10.67 -13.01 -13.02
N PRO A 82 9.65 -12.63 -12.25
CA PRO A 82 8.66 -13.58 -11.78
C PRO A 82 7.75 -14.02 -12.91
N GLY A 83 7.48 -15.32 -12.94
CA GLY A 83 6.35 -15.83 -13.72
C GLY A 83 5.01 -15.37 -13.13
N PRO A 84 3.95 -15.40 -13.95
CA PRO A 84 2.63 -14.93 -13.52
C PRO A 84 2.08 -15.61 -12.26
N HIS A 85 2.43 -16.89 -12.05
CA HIS A 85 2.00 -17.66 -10.89
C HIS A 85 2.58 -17.12 -9.57
N HIS A 86 3.85 -16.70 -9.55
CA HIS A 86 4.48 -16.12 -8.37
C HIS A 86 3.75 -14.83 -7.93
N ILE A 87 3.46 -13.95 -8.89
CA ILE A 87 2.77 -12.69 -8.60
C ILE A 87 1.33 -12.94 -8.15
N ARG A 88 0.63 -13.93 -8.76
CA ARG A 88 -0.72 -14.32 -8.33
C ARG A 88 -0.73 -14.86 -6.90
N ALA A 89 0.22 -15.74 -6.57
CA ALA A 89 0.35 -16.29 -5.22
C ALA A 89 0.60 -15.16 -4.21
N ALA A 90 1.50 -14.22 -4.53
CA ALA A 90 1.79 -13.08 -3.67
C ALA A 90 0.56 -12.18 -3.47
N PHE A 91 -0.19 -11.85 -4.53
CA PHE A 91 -1.45 -11.10 -4.40
C PHE A 91 -2.50 -11.86 -3.57
N LEU A 92 -2.59 -13.18 -3.74
CA LEU A 92 -3.54 -13.98 -2.97
C LEU A 92 -3.22 -13.93 -1.47
N VAL A 93 -1.94 -14.04 -1.11
CA VAL A 93 -1.50 -13.92 0.30
C VAL A 93 -1.80 -12.50 0.83
N GLU A 94 -1.50 -11.45 0.06
CA GLU A 94 -1.82 -10.06 0.44
C GLU A 94 -3.33 -9.87 0.68
N VAL A 95 -4.17 -10.39 -0.22
CA VAL A 95 -5.64 -10.37 -0.07
C VAL A 95 -6.05 -11.11 1.20
N CYS A 96 -5.52 -12.32 1.45
CA CYS A 96 -5.83 -13.07 2.65
C CYS A 96 -5.45 -12.31 3.93
N LEU A 97 -4.29 -11.65 3.96
CA LEU A 97 -3.83 -10.88 5.10
C LEU A 97 -4.75 -9.69 5.40
N LEU A 98 -5.10 -8.89 4.37
CA LEU A 98 -5.96 -7.72 4.56
C LEU A 98 -7.42 -8.09 4.84
N VAL A 99 -7.92 -9.17 4.24
CA VAL A 99 -9.26 -9.69 4.56
C VAL A 99 -9.28 -10.22 6.00
N ALA A 100 -8.27 -10.98 6.42
CA ALA A 100 -8.15 -11.44 7.80
C ALA A 100 -8.06 -10.26 8.78
N ALA A 101 -7.29 -9.22 8.46
CA ALA A 101 -7.22 -8.00 9.25
C ALA A 101 -8.57 -7.29 9.33
N ALA A 102 -9.31 -7.18 8.21
CA ALA A 102 -10.64 -6.58 8.18
C ALA A 102 -11.68 -7.38 8.99
N VAL A 103 -11.67 -8.70 8.89
CA VAL A 103 -12.52 -9.57 9.72
C VAL A 103 -12.20 -9.40 11.19
N TRP A 104 -10.91 -9.48 11.56
CA TRP A 104 -10.49 -9.31 12.95
C TRP A 104 -10.81 -7.91 13.49
N TRP A 105 -10.63 -6.88 12.67
CA TRP A 105 -11.05 -5.51 12.97
C TRP A 105 -12.54 -5.43 13.31
N ASN A 106 -13.39 -6.06 12.50
CA ASN A 106 -14.85 -6.09 12.71
C ASN A 106 -15.22 -6.86 13.98
N LEU A 107 -14.58 -7.98 14.27
CA LEU A 107 -14.78 -8.76 15.50
C LEU A 107 -14.45 -7.96 16.77
N LEU A 108 -13.53 -6.98 16.65
CA LEU A 108 -13.16 -6.06 17.74
C LEU A 108 -13.99 -4.76 17.71
N ALA A 109 -15.09 -4.72 16.95
CA ALA A 109 -15.96 -3.55 16.78
C ALA A 109 -15.19 -2.28 16.37
N GLY A 110 -14.10 -2.42 15.62
CA GLY A 110 -13.25 -1.32 15.16
C GLY A 110 -12.45 -0.60 16.25
N ARG A 111 -12.29 -1.20 17.41
CA ARG A 111 -11.61 -0.63 18.59
C ARG A 111 -10.58 -1.56 19.21
N PRO A 112 -9.55 -1.97 18.48
CA PRO A 112 -8.53 -2.88 18.99
C PRO A 112 -7.68 -2.23 20.06
N THR A 113 -7.45 -2.95 21.17
CA THR A 113 -6.58 -2.54 22.27
C THR A 113 -5.65 -3.68 22.65
N GLY A 114 -4.57 -3.41 23.37
CA GLY A 114 -3.65 -4.45 23.87
C GLY A 114 -3.04 -5.31 22.75
N ALA A 115 -2.89 -6.61 22.98
CA ALA A 115 -2.28 -7.55 22.04
C ALA A 115 -2.97 -7.62 20.67
N PRO A 116 -4.31 -7.62 20.53
CA PRO A 116 -4.99 -7.56 19.22
C PRO A 116 -4.57 -6.40 18.35
N ARG A 117 -4.28 -5.22 18.93
CA ARG A 117 -3.78 -4.06 18.16
C ARG A 117 -2.45 -4.37 17.47
N TYR A 118 -1.52 -4.97 18.18
CA TYR A 118 -0.21 -5.34 17.62
C TYR A 118 -0.34 -6.42 16.54
N GLY A 119 -1.25 -7.38 16.73
CA GLY A 119 -1.55 -8.37 15.69
C GLY A 119 -2.07 -7.74 14.41
N LEU A 120 -2.98 -6.76 14.49
CA LEU A 120 -3.47 -6.01 13.33
C LEU A 120 -2.38 -5.16 12.69
N ILE A 121 -1.50 -4.52 13.48
CA ILE A 121 -0.33 -3.79 12.96
C ILE A 121 0.58 -4.75 12.19
N ALA A 122 0.85 -5.92 12.74
CA ALA A 122 1.70 -6.92 12.09
C ALA A 122 1.08 -7.43 10.77
N LEU A 123 -0.23 -7.75 10.75
CA LEU A 123 -0.93 -8.15 9.52
C LEU A 123 -0.88 -7.06 8.45
N ALA A 124 -1.19 -5.82 8.83
CA ALA A 124 -1.16 -4.68 7.91
C ALA A 124 0.27 -4.40 7.40
N GLY A 125 1.27 -4.41 8.28
CA GLY A 125 2.67 -4.24 7.92
C GLY A 125 3.18 -5.33 6.98
N THR A 126 2.82 -6.59 7.25
CA THR A 126 3.14 -7.73 6.38
C THR A 126 2.50 -7.57 4.99
N ALA A 127 1.21 -7.23 4.93
CA ALA A 127 0.52 -7.01 3.66
C ALA A 127 1.16 -5.87 2.85
N MET A 128 1.49 -4.75 3.49
CA MET A 128 2.11 -3.60 2.81
C MET A 128 3.56 -3.85 2.40
N GLY A 129 4.31 -4.63 3.17
CA GLY A 129 5.64 -5.11 2.78
C GLY A 129 5.58 -6.00 1.52
N MET A 130 4.61 -6.91 1.48
CA MET A 130 4.35 -7.74 0.28
C MET A 130 3.92 -6.89 -0.91
N GLN A 131 2.96 -5.96 -0.75
CA GLN A 131 2.51 -5.06 -1.82
C GLN A 131 3.67 -4.28 -2.42
N SER A 132 4.54 -3.74 -1.58
CA SER A 132 5.71 -2.97 -2.02
C SER A 132 6.68 -3.83 -2.81
N ALA A 133 6.96 -5.03 -2.35
CA ALA A 133 7.83 -5.98 -3.03
C ALA A 133 7.21 -6.49 -4.35
N ILE A 134 5.89 -6.74 -4.42
CA ILE A 134 5.16 -7.05 -5.65
C ILE A 134 5.29 -5.89 -6.66
N ALA A 135 5.05 -4.65 -6.22
CA ALA A 135 5.14 -3.47 -7.08
C ALA A 135 6.55 -3.30 -7.65
N ALA A 136 7.59 -3.53 -6.84
CA ALA A 136 8.98 -3.52 -7.28
C ALA A 136 9.28 -4.60 -8.32
N ARG A 137 8.80 -5.84 -8.13
CA ARG A 137 8.96 -6.94 -9.10
C ARG A 137 8.21 -6.68 -10.41
N LEU A 138 7.05 -6.03 -10.36
CA LEU A 138 6.27 -5.67 -11.55
C LEU A 138 6.88 -4.50 -12.33
N ARG A 139 7.88 -3.80 -11.78
CA ARG A 139 8.55 -2.63 -12.37
C ARG A 139 7.52 -1.62 -12.91
N LEU A 140 6.50 -1.33 -12.12
CA LEU A 140 5.45 -0.40 -12.52
C LEU A 140 6.07 1.00 -12.70
N PRO A 141 5.94 1.65 -13.89
CA PRO A 141 6.58 2.92 -14.16
C PRO A 141 6.08 4.01 -13.21
N GLY A 142 7.01 4.63 -12.48
CA GLY A 142 6.69 5.76 -11.62
C GLY A 142 5.94 5.44 -10.34
N VAL A 143 5.77 4.17 -10.02
CA VAL A 143 4.98 3.72 -8.88
C VAL A 143 5.81 2.83 -7.97
N THR A 144 6.25 3.43 -6.89
CA THR A 144 6.35 2.76 -5.62
C THR A 144 5.15 3.26 -4.81
N THR A 145 4.11 2.45 -4.67
CA THR A 145 2.84 2.83 -4.01
C THR A 145 3.04 3.30 -2.56
N THR A 146 4.21 3.07 -1.99
CA THR A 146 4.64 3.46 -0.66
C THR A 146 5.60 4.66 -0.64
N TYR A 147 6.10 5.14 -1.80
CA TYR A 147 7.03 6.26 -1.91
C TYR A 147 6.34 7.52 -2.45
N ILE A 148 5.35 8.03 -1.69
CA ILE A 148 4.60 9.23 -2.09
C ILE A 148 5.54 10.43 -2.31
N THR A 149 6.59 10.60 -1.49
CA THR A 149 7.58 11.68 -1.62
C THR A 149 8.32 11.61 -2.96
N GLY A 150 8.83 10.43 -3.35
CA GLY A 150 9.48 10.24 -4.64
C GLY A 150 8.53 10.45 -5.82
N THR A 151 7.25 10.11 -5.65
CA THR A 151 6.20 10.34 -6.63
C THR A 151 5.92 11.84 -6.81
N TRP A 152 5.82 12.61 -5.72
CA TRP A 152 5.70 14.06 -5.74
C TRP A 152 6.90 14.72 -6.44
N THR A 153 8.12 14.36 -6.05
CA THR A 153 9.35 14.87 -6.67
C THR A 153 9.36 14.58 -8.17
N GLY A 154 9.06 13.34 -8.56
CA GLY A 154 9.05 12.95 -9.96
C GLY A 154 7.97 13.64 -10.79
N LEU A 155 6.80 13.91 -10.19
CA LEU A 155 5.71 14.67 -10.85
C LEU A 155 6.12 16.14 -11.03
N SER A 156 6.65 16.78 -9.96
CA SER A 156 7.10 18.17 -9.99
C SER A 156 8.22 18.41 -11.01
N MET A 157 9.21 17.51 -11.05
CA MET A 157 10.28 17.58 -12.06
C MET A 157 9.73 17.47 -13.48
N GLY A 158 8.76 16.56 -13.71
CA GLY A 158 8.11 16.42 -15.01
C GLY A 158 7.34 17.66 -15.45
N ILE A 159 6.70 18.37 -14.53
CA ILE A 159 6.06 19.67 -14.80
C ILE A 159 7.13 20.71 -15.21
N GLY A 160 8.25 20.77 -14.46
CA GLY A 160 9.37 21.67 -14.79
C GLY A 160 9.98 21.40 -16.17
N GLU A 161 10.11 20.12 -16.57
CA GLU A 161 10.56 19.74 -17.91
C GLU A 161 9.58 20.16 -19.01
N LEU A 162 8.28 20.01 -18.78
CA LEU A 162 7.24 20.50 -19.69
C LEU A 162 7.30 22.02 -19.89
N LEU A 163 7.56 22.79 -18.84
CA LEU A 163 7.72 24.24 -18.89
C LEU A 163 8.94 24.64 -19.74
N ARG A 164 10.00 23.84 -19.76
CA ARG A 164 11.18 24.00 -20.62
C ARG A 164 10.99 23.42 -22.02
N ARG A 165 9.79 22.94 -22.36
CA ARG A 165 9.47 22.23 -23.60
C ARG A 165 10.31 20.97 -23.85
N ASP A 166 10.92 20.43 -22.80
CA ASP A 166 11.62 19.16 -22.85
C ASP A 166 10.63 18.01 -22.62
N ARG A 167 10.56 17.08 -23.57
CA ARG A 167 9.66 15.92 -23.53
C ARG A 167 10.40 14.61 -23.30
N SER A 168 11.51 14.65 -22.61
CA SER A 168 12.38 13.47 -22.36
C SER A 168 11.68 12.39 -21.52
N ARG A 169 10.71 12.76 -20.67
CA ARG A 169 9.98 11.80 -19.82
C ARG A 169 8.79 11.18 -20.51
N SER A 170 8.57 9.89 -20.24
CA SER A 170 7.42 9.17 -20.77
C SER A 170 6.10 9.73 -20.23
N PRO A 171 5.11 10.05 -21.07
CA PRO A 171 3.78 10.49 -20.60
C PRO A 171 3.10 9.48 -19.67
N GLU A 172 3.33 8.19 -19.88
CA GLU A 172 2.75 7.12 -19.06
C GLU A 172 3.26 7.17 -17.60
N GLY A 173 4.55 7.44 -17.40
CA GLY A 173 5.12 7.60 -16.06
C GLY A 173 4.54 8.82 -15.34
N GLN A 174 4.28 9.91 -16.03
CA GLN A 174 3.65 11.10 -15.44
C GLN A 174 2.18 10.84 -15.06
N ILE A 175 1.43 10.18 -15.93
CA ILE A 175 0.04 9.77 -15.63
C ILE A 175 0.01 8.84 -14.41
N ALA A 176 0.92 7.88 -14.32
CA ALA A 176 0.99 6.98 -13.18
C ALA A 176 1.25 7.75 -11.86
N ARG A 177 2.19 8.71 -11.87
CA ARG A 177 2.48 9.56 -10.70
C ARG A 177 1.27 10.43 -10.32
N SER A 178 0.60 11.04 -11.31
CA SER A 178 -0.61 11.83 -11.08
C SER A 178 -1.71 10.99 -10.41
N LEU A 179 -1.92 9.75 -10.86
CA LEU A 179 -2.89 8.84 -10.25
C LEU A 179 -2.56 8.57 -8.78
N VAL A 180 -1.29 8.28 -8.46
CA VAL A 180 -0.88 8.03 -7.06
C VAL A 180 -1.11 9.28 -6.20
N VAL A 181 -0.64 10.45 -6.66
CA VAL A 181 -0.76 11.71 -5.93
C VAL A 181 -2.22 12.10 -5.68
N THR A 182 -3.13 11.78 -6.62
CA THR A 182 -4.55 12.08 -6.49
C THR A 182 -5.27 11.05 -5.62
N TRP A 183 -5.05 9.75 -5.86
CA TRP A 183 -5.76 8.70 -5.15
C TRP A 183 -5.32 8.52 -3.70
N TYR A 184 -4.06 8.83 -3.37
CA TYR A 184 -3.57 8.64 -2.00
C TYR A 184 -4.33 9.49 -0.97
N PRO A 185 -4.41 10.84 -1.11
CA PRO A 185 -5.17 11.65 -0.17
C PRO A 185 -6.68 11.39 -0.26
N ALA A 186 -7.22 11.11 -1.44
CA ALA A 186 -8.64 10.80 -1.60
C ALA A 186 -9.03 9.50 -0.86
N ALA A 187 -8.23 8.46 -0.96
CA ALA A 187 -8.46 7.20 -0.27
C ALA A 187 -8.25 7.33 1.25
N ALA A 188 -7.23 8.08 1.68
CA ALA A 188 -7.03 8.38 3.09
C ALA A 188 -8.23 9.14 3.66
N PHE A 189 -8.73 10.15 2.96
CA PHE A 189 -9.94 10.90 3.35
C PHE A 189 -11.16 9.98 3.43
N ALA A 190 -11.42 9.17 2.39
CA ALA A 190 -12.57 8.27 2.36
C ALA A 190 -12.53 7.26 3.52
N THR A 191 -11.34 6.69 3.81
CA THR A 191 -11.17 5.75 4.92
C THR A 191 -11.32 6.44 6.28
N ALA A 192 -10.79 7.65 6.43
CA ALA A 192 -10.95 8.43 7.65
C ALA A 192 -12.42 8.81 7.88
N ALA A 193 -13.14 9.23 6.84
CA ALA A 193 -14.57 9.52 6.91
C ALA A 193 -15.39 8.27 7.26
N ALA A 194 -15.07 7.13 6.66
CA ALA A 194 -15.70 5.86 7.02
C ALA A 194 -15.39 5.45 8.47
N TYR A 195 -14.17 5.68 8.95
CA TYR A 195 -13.79 5.41 10.33
C TYR A 195 -14.57 6.27 11.32
N THR A 196 -14.74 7.56 11.05
CA THR A 196 -15.49 8.45 11.93
C THR A 196 -16.98 8.15 11.97
N ALA A 197 -17.57 7.74 10.83
CA ALA A 197 -18.99 7.42 10.73
C ALA A 197 -19.32 5.98 11.17
N TRP A 198 -18.47 5.02 10.80
CA TRP A 198 -18.72 3.58 10.98
C TRP A 198 -17.42 2.85 11.31
N HIS A 199 -16.90 2.97 12.51
CA HIS A 199 -15.60 2.43 12.95
C HIS A 199 -15.29 1.02 12.43
N ASN A 200 -16.27 0.12 12.50
CA ASN A 200 -16.14 -1.27 12.08
C ASN A 200 -16.04 -1.45 10.56
N LEU A 201 -16.66 -0.59 9.75
CA LEU A 201 -16.68 -0.75 8.29
C LEU A 201 -15.48 -0.14 7.57
N ALA A 202 -14.70 0.71 8.25
CA ALA A 202 -13.57 1.41 7.65
C ALA A 202 -12.51 0.45 7.05
N ALA A 203 -12.33 -0.73 7.64
CA ALA A 203 -11.40 -1.74 7.15
C ALA A 203 -11.82 -2.38 5.82
N LEU A 204 -13.08 -2.21 5.39
CA LEU A 204 -13.56 -2.75 4.12
C LEU A 204 -12.94 -2.02 2.91
N ILE A 205 -12.60 -0.73 3.04
CA ILE A 205 -12.03 0.05 1.92
C ILE A 205 -10.71 -0.55 1.44
N PRO A 206 -9.65 -0.69 2.26
CA PRO A 206 -8.42 -1.33 1.81
C PRO A 206 -8.60 -2.81 1.45
N ALA A 207 -9.46 -3.56 2.16
CA ALA A 207 -9.71 -4.95 1.86
C ALA A 207 -10.39 -5.15 0.48
N MET A 208 -11.39 -4.37 0.14
CA MET A 208 -12.04 -4.42 -1.17
C MET A 208 -11.10 -3.98 -2.29
N SER A 209 -10.28 -2.96 -2.04
CA SER A 209 -9.33 -2.44 -3.03
C SER A 209 -8.24 -3.47 -3.37
N VAL A 210 -7.72 -4.21 -2.39
CA VAL A 210 -6.74 -5.27 -2.66
C VAL A 210 -7.37 -6.45 -3.41
N VAL A 211 -8.61 -6.81 -3.09
CA VAL A 211 -9.35 -7.85 -3.84
C VAL A 211 -9.51 -7.43 -5.30
N LEU A 212 -9.88 -6.16 -5.54
CA LEU A 212 -9.97 -5.60 -6.89
C LEU A 212 -8.61 -5.67 -7.62
N SER A 213 -7.51 -5.36 -6.93
CA SER A 213 -6.15 -5.46 -7.49
C SER A 213 -5.83 -6.88 -7.96
N GLY A 214 -6.19 -7.88 -7.17
CA GLY A 214 -6.03 -9.30 -7.51
C GLY A 214 -6.85 -9.70 -8.76
N PHE A 215 -8.09 -9.23 -8.87
CA PHE A 215 -8.93 -9.46 -10.06
C PHE A 215 -8.38 -8.78 -11.31
N ILE A 216 -7.95 -7.52 -11.21
CA ILE A 216 -7.34 -6.79 -12.33
C ILE A 216 -6.10 -7.53 -12.83
N TYR A 217 -5.27 -8.04 -11.92
CA TYR A 217 -4.07 -8.79 -12.28
C TYR A 217 -4.39 -10.13 -12.97
N ARG A 218 -5.41 -10.89 -12.50
CA ARG A 218 -5.85 -12.14 -13.13
C ARG A 218 -6.21 -11.98 -14.59
N GLY A 219 -6.89 -10.89 -14.96
CA GLY A 219 -7.27 -10.59 -16.33
C GLY A 219 -6.09 -10.36 -17.30
N ARG A 220 -4.86 -10.16 -16.79
CA ARG A 220 -3.67 -9.96 -17.63
C ARG A 220 -3.18 -11.23 -18.32
N LEU A 221 -3.59 -12.39 -17.87
CA LEU A 221 -3.09 -13.70 -18.34
C LEU A 221 -4.06 -14.45 -19.26
N GLY A 222 -5.31 -13.98 -19.33
CA GLY A 222 -6.26 -14.50 -20.32
C GLY A 222 -6.03 -13.97 -21.73
N SER A 223 -5.34 -12.82 -21.86
CA SER A 223 -5.14 -12.15 -23.16
C SER A 223 -3.79 -12.44 -23.85
N SER A 224 -2.91 -13.20 -23.22
CA SER A 224 -1.61 -13.60 -23.80
C SER A 224 -1.56 -15.07 -24.26
N ALA A 225 -2.68 -15.79 -24.16
CA ALA A 225 -2.82 -17.17 -24.59
C ALA A 225 -3.74 -17.36 -25.82
N SER A 226 -4.07 -16.28 -26.55
CA SER A 226 -4.80 -16.31 -27.81
C SER A 226 -3.98 -15.67 -28.93
#